data_7700cc678c65e1f662a491a6c4ea32df
#
_entry.id   7700cc678c65e1f662a491a6c4ea32df
#
_cell.length_a   1.000
_cell.length_b   1.000
_cell.length_c   1.000
_cell.angle_alpha   90.00
_cell.angle_beta   90.00
_cell.angle_gamma   90.00
#
_symmetry.space_group_name_H-M   'P 1'
#
loop_
_entity.id
_entity.type
_entity.pdbx_description
1 polymer ?
#
loop_
_entity_poly.entity_id
_entity_poly.type
_entity_poly.pdbx_seq_one_letter_code
_entity_poly.pdbx_strand_id
1 'polypeptide(L)'
;AMAIGNEPREKFNFKHNRLKILDWVNHSKILNYYKKASISVVPSRWQEPFGRTAMESAAFGCATITSKKGGLPETFENSLFINKINEHELYTIIKKLIINESYRKKIQKINWKNVKHKLSDHVSKIDSLKNFYLNSNFNFNKGSKLKILHISTFDERSDHRLFNISIANKISKGFIRNDHDVINFSYRNYLTKNLVTKNNSYINDKIINITENYRPNLIVLGHNNILENKTLSNIKSKYNSKIILWYEDALGQR
;
A
#
# COMPACT_ATOMS: atom_id res chain seq x y z
N ALA A 1 -23.83 17.94 -0.68
CA ALA A 1 -22.89 16.84 -0.47
C ALA A 1 -22.32 16.37 -1.81
N MET A 2 -21.16 15.74 -1.77
CA MET A 2 -20.51 15.18 -2.93
C MET A 2 -19.94 13.80 -2.57
N ALA A 3 -20.21 12.81 -3.42
CA ALA A 3 -19.60 11.49 -3.36
C ALA A 3 -18.71 11.31 -4.60
N ILE A 4 -17.48 10.85 -4.42
CA ILE A 4 -16.52 10.69 -5.51
C ILE A 4 -15.96 9.27 -5.49
N GLY A 5 -15.96 8.63 -6.63
CA GLY A 5 -15.52 7.27 -6.85
C GLY A 5 -16.62 6.41 -7.41
N ASN A 6 -16.22 5.28 -7.99
CA ASN A 6 -17.13 4.30 -8.55
C ASN A 6 -16.73 2.91 -8.02
N GLU A 7 -17.65 2.25 -7.31
CA GLU A 7 -17.49 0.86 -6.93
C GLU A 7 -18.35 0.01 -7.87
N PRO A 8 -17.74 -0.69 -8.82
CA PRO A 8 -18.49 -1.43 -9.86
C PRO A 8 -19.39 -2.54 -9.30
N ARG A 9 -19.11 -2.99 -8.09
CA ARG A 9 -19.83 -4.08 -7.41
C ARG A 9 -21.09 -3.61 -6.66
N GLU A 10 -21.18 -2.29 -6.39
CA GLU A 10 -22.30 -1.72 -5.65
C GLU A 10 -23.02 -0.66 -6.51
N LYS A 11 -24.25 -0.94 -6.95
CA LYS A 11 -25.09 0.06 -7.63
C LYS A 11 -25.67 1.03 -6.62
N PHE A 12 -25.25 2.28 -6.68
CA PHE A 12 -25.78 3.33 -5.85
C PHE A 12 -26.99 3.99 -6.52
N ASN A 13 -28.20 3.70 -6.03
CA ASN A 13 -29.46 4.16 -6.64
C ASN A 13 -30.09 5.38 -5.94
N PHE A 14 -29.43 5.96 -4.94
CA PHE A 14 -29.96 7.11 -4.21
C PHE A 14 -29.78 8.41 -5.00
N LYS A 15 -30.89 9.13 -5.22
CA LYS A 15 -30.89 10.44 -5.89
C LYS A 15 -31.42 11.51 -4.95
N HIS A 16 -30.70 12.61 -4.83
CA HIS A 16 -31.11 13.78 -4.05
C HIS A 16 -30.56 15.06 -4.69
N ASN A 17 -31.38 16.13 -4.76
CA ASN A 17 -31.00 17.39 -5.43
C ASN A 17 -29.73 18.07 -4.86
N ARG A 18 -29.42 17.84 -3.58
CA ARG A 18 -28.21 18.36 -2.90
C ARG A 18 -27.06 17.33 -2.84
N LEU A 19 -27.15 16.21 -3.52
CA LEU A 19 -26.10 15.22 -3.63
C LEU A 19 -25.58 15.15 -5.07
N LYS A 20 -24.30 15.39 -5.25
CA LYS A 20 -23.61 15.20 -6.52
C LYS A 20 -22.75 13.92 -6.41
N ILE A 21 -22.97 13.00 -7.32
CA ILE A 21 -22.17 11.78 -7.46
C ILE A 21 -21.28 11.97 -8.66
N LEU A 22 -19.99 11.73 -8.48
CA LEU A 22 -18.96 11.81 -9.51
C LEU A 22 -18.25 10.47 -9.62
N ASP A 23 -18.02 10.03 -10.83
CA ASP A 23 -17.12 8.93 -11.13
C ASP A 23 -15.67 9.29 -10.76
N TRP A 24 -14.72 8.53 -11.28
CA TRP A 24 -13.31 8.82 -11.11
C TRP A 24 -12.95 10.20 -11.66
N VAL A 25 -12.34 11.00 -10.82
CA VAL A 25 -11.78 12.31 -11.18
C VAL A 25 -10.28 12.32 -10.95
N ASN A 26 -9.55 13.10 -11.74
CA ASN A 26 -8.12 13.21 -11.55
C ASN A 26 -7.78 13.88 -10.20
N HIS A 27 -6.59 13.60 -9.68
CA HIS A 27 -6.15 14.02 -8.37
C HIS A 27 -6.21 15.55 -8.15
N SER A 28 -5.82 16.34 -9.16
CA SER A 28 -5.87 17.81 -9.06
C SER A 28 -7.28 18.36 -8.85
N LYS A 29 -8.28 17.72 -9.48
CA LYS A 29 -9.70 18.09 -9.25
C LYS A 29 -10.16 17.71 -7.84
N ILE A 30 -9.71 16.56 -7.31
CA ILE A 30 -10.02 16.15 -5.93
C ILE A 30 -9.49 17.17 -4.94
N LEU A 31 -8.25 17.61 -5.09
CA LEU A 31 -7.67 18.65 -4.22
C LEU A 31 -8.45 19.96 -4.27
N ASN A 32 -8.98 20.35 -5.43
CA ASN A 32 -9.85 21.52 -5.55
C ASN A 32 -11.22 21.35 -4.85
N TYR A 33 -11.73 20.12 -4.79
CA TYR A 33 -12.93 19.86 -3.99
C TYR A 33 -12.64 19.93 -2.49
N TYR A 34 -11.51 19.43 -2.01
CA TYR A 34 -11.13 19.58 -0.60
C TYR A 34 -11.00 21.05 -0.17
N LYS A 35 -10.44 21.92 -1.01
CA LYS A 35 -10.37 23.38 -0.73
C LYS A 35 -11.72 24.02 -0.46
N LYS A 36 -12.81 23.46 -1.01
CA LYS A 36 -14.18 23.95 -0.87
C LYS A 36 -15.01 23.19 0.15
N ALA A 37 -14.49 22.06 0.65
CA ALA A 37 -15.20 21.20 1.57
C ALA A 37 -14.88 21.56 3.02
N SER A 38 -15.91 21.65 3.86
CA SER A 38 -15.74 21.83 5.30
C SER A 38 -15.61 20.51 6.05
N ILE A 39 -16.18 19.43 5.52
CA ILE A 39 -16.23 18.10 6.13
C ILE A 39 -15.83 17.08 5.07
N SER A 40 -14.99 16.14 5.43
CA SER A 40 -14.65 14.96 4.63
C SER A 40 -14.95 13.68 5.40
N VAL A 41 -15.39 12.64 4.69
CA VAL A 41 -15.75 11.34 5.27
C VAL A 41 -15.00 10.25 4.56
N VAL A 42 -14.22 9.45 5.29
CA VAL A 42 -13.43 8.33 4.79
C VAL A 42 -13.78 7.07 5.61
N PRO A 43 -14.93 6.43 5.32
CA PRO A 43 -15.49 5.34 6.14
C PRO A 43 -15.01 3.98 5.64
N SER A 44 -13.72 3.79 5.48
CA SER A 44 -13.15 2.54 4.95
C SER A 44 -13.58 1.33 5.79
N ARG A 45 -14.11 0.30 5.12
CA ARG A 45 -14.50 -0.99 5.72
C ARG A 45 -13.35 -1.98 5.76
N TRP A 46 -12.35 -1.79 4.91
CA TRP A 46 -11.15 -2.60 4.83
C TRP A 46 -9.99 -1.98 5.61
N GLN A 47 -8.92 -2.72 5.78
CA GLN A 47 -7.73 -2.25 6.50
C GLN A 47 -6.91 -1.35 5.57
N GLU A 48 -7.10 -0.06 5.72
CA GLU A 48 -6.43 0.95 4.91
C GLU A 48 -4.93 0.98 5.21
N PRO A 49 -4.02 0.78 4.24
CA PRO A 49 -2.58 0.78 4.53
C PRO A 49 -2.09 2.11 5.08
N PHE A 50 -2.56 3.24 4.53
CA PHE A 50 -2.12 4.56 4.95
C PHE A 50 -3.25 5.60 5.07
N GLY A 51 -4.21 5.61 4.14
CA GLY A 51 -5.32 6.58 4.15
C GLY A 51 -5.00 7.94 3.55
N ARG A 52 -4.38 7.97 2.36
CA ARG A 52 -4.05 9.21 1.64
C ARG A 52 -5.22 10.19 1.52
N THR A 53 -6.41 9.69 1.22
CA THR A 53 -7.63 10.51 1.11
C THR A 53 -7.95 11.27 2.39
N ALA A 54 -7.78 10.62 3.55
CA ALA A 54 -7.98 11.24 4.85
C ALA A 54 -6.92 12.31 5.13
N MET A 55 -5.65 12.00 4.88
CA MET A 55 -4.54 12.93 5.05
C MET A 55 -4.69 14.16 4.15
N GLU A 56 -4.97 13.96 2.87
CA GLU A 56 -5.12 15.05 1.92
C GLU A 56 -6.29 15.97 2.31
N SER A 57 -7.44 15.43 2.70
CA SER A 57 -8.57 16.23 3.13
C SER A 57 -8.27 17.05 4.39
N ALA A 58 -7.56 16.45 5.36
CA ALA A 58 -7.11 17.14 6.57
C ALA A 58 -6.10 18.25 6.26
N ALA A 59 -5.16 18.01 5.34
CA ALA A 59 -4.19 19.01 4.89
C ALA A 59 -4.83 20.21 4.21
N PHE A 60 -6.00 20.03 3.59
CA PHE A 60 -6.80 21.11 3.03
C PHE A 60 -7.81 21.74 4.03
N GLY A 61 -7.73 21.37 5.30
CA GLY A 61 -8.51 22.00 6.35
C GLY A 61 -9.94 21.46 6.50
N CYS A 62 -10.23 20.27 5.99
CA CYS A 62 -11.51 19.62 6.25
C CYS A 62 -11.57 19.08 7.69
N ALA A 63 -12.76 19.12 8.30
CA ALA A 63 -13.06 18.29 9.46
C ALA A 63 -13.25 16.85 8.98
N THR A 64 -12.20 16.04 9.09
CA THR A 64 -12.16 14.70 8.50
C THR A 64 -12.65 13.65 9.49
N ILE A 65 -13.61 12.84 9.05
CA ILE A 65 -14.18 11.71 9.78
C ILE A 65 -13.62 10.43 9.15
N THR A 66 -13.03 9.54 9.96
CA THR A 66 -12.46 8.28 9.47
C THR A 66 -12.93 7.09 10.27
N SER A 67 -12.82 5.89 9.70
CA SER A 67 -12.92 4.65 10.47
C SER A 67 -11.59 4.32 11.15
N LYS A 68 -11.63 3.49 12.21
CA LYS A 68 -10.41 2.97 12.87
C LYS A 68 -9.90 1.70 12.18
N LYS A 69 -9.61 1.79 10.87
CA LYS A 69 -9.16 0.64 10.08
C LYS A 69 -7.76 0.84 9.53
N GLY A 70 -6.89 -0.17 9.78
CA GLY A 70 -5.50 -0.14 9.32
C GLY A 70 -4.73 1.09 9.81
N GLY A 71 -4.03 1.76 8.90
CA GLY A 71 -3.21 2.95 9.18
C GLY A 71 -3.97 4.26 9.31
N LEU A 72 -5.31 4.29 9.14
CA LEU A 72 -6.08 5.53 9.27
C LEU A 72 -5.90 6.24 10.61
N PRO A 73 -5.84 5.55 11.79
CA PRO A 73 -5.57 6.22 13.06
C PRO A 73 -4.19 6.89 13.15
N GLU A 74 -3.23 6.43 12.35
CA GLU A 74 -1.85 6.93 12.34
C GLU A 74 -1.65 8.12 11.41
N THR A 75 -2.59 8.32 10.47
CA THR A 75 -2.47 9.36 9.43
C THR A 75 -2.43 10.76 10.02
N PHE A 76 -3.22 11.03 11.07
CA PHE A 76 -3.19 12.26 11.85
C PHE A 76 -3.85 12.06 13.22
N GLU A 77 -3.33 12.74 14.24
CA GLU A 77 -3.85 12.65 15.62
C GLU A 77 -5.16 13.42 15.78
N ASN A 78 -5.97 12.99 16.74
CA ASN A 78 -7.24 13.65 17.13
C ASN A 78 -8.29 13.74 16.01
N SER A 79 -8.28 12.79 15.08
CA SER A 79 -9.35 12.66 14.10
C SER A 79 -10.67 12.22 14.74
N LEU A 80 -11.76 12.55 14.07
CA LEU A 80 -13.07 12.03 14.44
C LEU A 80 -13.21 10.62 13.89
N PHE A 81 -13.26 9.65 14.80
CA PHE A 81 -13.39 8.25 14.42
C PHE A 81 -14.84 7.77 14.48
N ILE A 82 -15.21 6.98 13.47
CA ILE A 82 -16.38 6.13 13.51
C ILE A 82 -15.95 4.82 14.18
N ASN A 83 -16.53 4.50 15.33
CA ASN A 83 -16.21 3.26 16.05
C ASN A 83 -16.97 2.06 15.45
N LYS A 84 -18.25 2.26 15.14
CA LYS A 84 -19.07 1.30 14.39
C LYS A 84 -19.40 1.91 13.04
N ILE A 85 -18.99 1.25 11.94
CA ILE A 85 -19.26 1.76 10.59
C ILE A 85 -20.75 1.52 10.29
N ASN A 86 -21.61 2.37 10.82
CA ASN A 86 -23.04 2.40 10.56
C ASN A 86 -23.54 3.82 10.27
N GLU A 87 -24.71 3.90 9.70
CA GLU A 87 -25.32 5.13 9.24
C GLU A 87 -25.67 6.07 10.40
N HIS A 88 -26.10 5.54 11.53
CA HIS A 88 -26.54 6.32 12.68
C HIS A 88 -25.36 7.07 13.34
N GLU A 89 -24.24 6.38 13.57
CA GLU A 89 -23.05 7.04 14.15
C GLU A 89 -22.50 8.10 13.21
N LEU A 90 -22.41 7.78 11.92
CA LEU A 90 -21.94 8.73 10.90
C LEU A 90 -22.87 9.95 10.82
N TYR A 91 -24.18 9.74 10.78
CA TYR A 91 -25.16 10.83 10.80
C TYR A 91 -24.99 11.73 12.02
N THR A 92 -24.84 11.15 13.21
CA THR A 92 -24.68 11.89 14.47
C THR A 92 -23.45 12.79 14.44
N ILE A 93 -22.30 12.26 13.97
CA ILE A 93 -21.05 13.02 13.87
C ILE A 93 -21.19 14.15 12.83
N ILE A 94 -21.71 13.85 11.64
CA ILE A 94 -21.91 14.85 10.58
C ILE A 94 -22.87 15.94 11.04
N LYS A 95 -24.01 15.60 11.63
CA LYS A 95 -24.99 16.55 12.16
C LYS A 95 -24.37 17.48 13.18
N LYS A 96 -23.58 16.94 14.12
CA LYS A 96 -22.86 17.75 15.12
C LYS A 96 -21.92 18.75 14.46
N LEU A 97 -21.16 18.34 13.44
CA LEU A 97 -20.25 19.23 12.71
C LEU A 97 -20.99 20.30 11.88
N ILE A 98 -22.17 19.99 11.36
CA ILE A 98 -22.98 20.97 10.60
C ILE A 98 -23.59 22.01 11.52
N ILE A 99 -24.19 21.60 12.63
CA ILE A 99 -24.92 22.49 13.55
C ILE A 99 -23.95 23.33 14.37
N ASN A 100 -22.85 22.75 14.85
CA ASN A 100 -21.89 23.45 15.69
C ASN A 100 -20.68 23.91 14.88
N GLU A 101 -20.75 25.11 14.36
CA GLU A 101 -19.66 25.70 13.54
C GLU A 101 -18.38 25.89 14.34
N SER A 102 -18.46 26.30 15.58
CA SER A 102 -17.29 26.50 16.45
C SER A 102 -16.55 25.20 16.66
N TYR A 103 -17.29 24.13 16.95
CA TYR A 103 -16.72 22.77 17.08
C TYR A 103 -16.10 22.30 15.76
N ARG A 104 -16.78 22.50 14.64
CA ARG A 104 -16.24 22.15 13.31
C ARG A 104 -14.92 22.87 13.04
N LYS A 105 -14.86 24.19 13.25
CA LYS A 105 -13.65 24.99 13.06
C LYS A 105 -12.51 24.54 13.98
N LYS A 106 -12.81 24.14 15.21
CA LYS A 106 -11.84 23.56 16.12
C LYS A 106 -11.24 22.28 15.54
N ILE A 107 -12.07 21.35 15.07
CA ILE A 107 -11.63 20.09 14.44
C ILE A 107 -10.81 20.34 13.17
N GLN A 108 -11.27 21.23 12.31
CA GLN A 108 -10.53 21.64 11.09
C GLN A 108 -9.12 22.13 11.42
N LYS A 109 -8.98 22.98 12.43
CA LYS A 109 -7.67 23.51 12.87
C LYS A 109 -6.78 22.42 13.45
N ILE A 110 -7.35 21.50 14.24
CA ILE A 110 -6.63 20.35 14.79
C ILE A 110 -6.13 19.45 13.66
N ASN A 111 -7.01 19.06 12.74
CA ASN A 111 -6.66 18.20 11.62
C ASN A 111 -5.54 18.81 10.76
N TRP A 112 -5.68 20.07 10.39
CA TRP A 112 -4.67 20.79 9.60
C TRP A 112 -3.30 20.87 10.29
N LYS A 113 -3.28 21.13 11.59
CA LYS A 113 -2.02 21.21 12.37
C LYS A 113 -1.35 19.86 12.54
N ASN A 114 -2.14 18.79 12.62
CA ASN A 114 -1.65 17.45 12.94
C ASN A 114 -1.35 16.58 11.71
N VAL A 115 -1.42 17.14 10.51
CA VAL A 115 -0.90 16.47 9.31
C VAL A 115 0.63 16.46 9.42
N LYS A 116 1.17 15.36 9.93
CA LYS A 116 2.60 15.22 10.27
C LYS A 116 3.47 14.70 9.11
N HIS A 117 2.85 14.17 8.08
CA HIS A 117 3.55 13.44 7.04
C HIS A 117 4.02 14.38 5.92
N LYS A 118 5.17 15.01 6.14
CA LYS A 118 5.89 15.70 5.06
C LYS A 118 6.74 14.68 4.29
N LEU A 119 6.79 14.84 2.98
CA LEU A 119 7.62 13.98 2.13
C LEU A 119 9.09 13.97 2.58
N SER A 120 9.62 15.14 2.98
CA SER A 120 10.97 15.28 3.51
C SER A 120 11.24 14.39 4.72
N ASP A 121 10.28 14.31 5.65
CA ASP A 121 10.44 13.55 6.88
C ASP A 121 10.44 12.04 6.60
N HIS A 122 9.62 11.60 5.64
CA HIS A 122 9.63 10.22 5.17
C HIS A 122 10.93 9.86 4.48
N VAL A 123 11.42 10.71 3.58
CA VAL A 123 12.70 10.51 2.88
C VAL A 123 13.83 10.40 3.89
N SER A 124 13.94 11.34 4.83
CA SER A 124 14.97 11.32 5.88
C SER A 124 14.90 10.07 6.75
N LYS A 125 13.70 9.60 7.08
CA LYS A 125 13.50 8.38 7.87
C LYS A 125 13.91 7.12 7.08
N ILE A 126 13.56 7.06 5.80
CA ILE A 126 13.98 5.96 4.90
C ILE A 126 15.50 5.96 4.74
N ASP A 127 16.13 7.12 4.53
CA ASP A 127 17.58 7.23 4.40
C ASP A 127 18.29 6.83 5.70
N SER A 128 17.76 7.20 6.85
CA SER A 128 18.29 6.78 8.15
C SER A 128 18.22 5.28 8.35
N LEU A 129 17.08 4.66 8.02
CA LEU A 129 16.91 3.21 8.06
C LEU A 129 17.85 2.50 7.06
N LYS A 130 17.93 3.01 5.83
CA LYS A 130 18.83 2.50 4.82
C LYS A 130 20.29 2.52 5.31
N ASN A 131 20.74 3.63 5.85
CA ASN A 131 22.11 3.76 6.37
C ASN A 131 22.36 2.83 7.56
N PHE A 132 21.40 2.68 8.47
CA PHE A 132 21.46 1.72 9.58
C PHE A 132 21.65 0.29 9.05
N TYR A 133 20.85 -0.15 8.09
CA TYR A 133 20.96 -1.50 7.54
C TYR A 133 22.21 -1.72 6.69
N LEU A 134 22.64 -0.72 5.91
CA LEU A 134 23.87 -0.79 5.13
C LEU A 134 25.11 -0.94 6.03
N ASN A 135 25.10 -0.25 7.17
CA ASN A 135 26.23 -0.29 8.11
C ASN A 135 26.22 -1.54 9.01
N SER A 136 25.06 -2.15 9.20
CA SER A 136 24.93 -3.24 10.19
C SER A 136 25.12 -4.66 9.65
N ASN A 137 24.74 -4.97 8.38
CA ASN A 137 24.72 -6.37 7.95
C ASN A 137 24.79 -6.63 6.43
N PHE A 138 24.83 -5.62 5.58
CA PHE A 138 24.85 -5.80 4.13
C PHE A 138 26.16 -5.35 3.54
N ASN A 139 27.19 -6.20 3.60
CA ASN A 139 28.46 -5.96 2.88
C ASN A 139 28.28 -6.29 1.39
N PHE A 140 27.49 -5.50 0.68
CA PHE A 140 27.65 -5.40 -0.76
C PHE A 140 28.66 -4.29 -1.06
N ASN A 141 29.73 -4.60 -1.76
CA ASN A 141 30.67 -3.59 -2.23
C ASN A 141 29.91 -2.57 -3.08
N LYS A 142 30.02 -1.29 -2.75
CA LYS A 142 29.38 -0.22 -3.49
C LYS A 142 29.78 -0.30 -4.96
N GLY A 143 28.79 -0.42 -5.87
CA GLY A 143 29.01 -0.56 -7.30
C GLY A 143 29.18 -1.99 -7.81
N SER A 144 29.09 -3.02 -6.95
CA SER A 144 29.13 -4.41 -7.41
C SER A 144 27.83 -4.77 -8.15
N LYS A 145 27.99 -5.43 -9.29
CA LYS A 145 26.89 -6.03 -10.04
C LYS A 145 26.36 -7.24 -9.29
N LEU A 146 25.07 -7.25 -8.97
CA LEU A 146 24.43 -8.34 -8.25
C LEU A 146 23.62 -9.24 -9.19
N LYS A 147 23.57 -10.52 -8.89
CA LYS A 147 22.60 -11.47 -9.41
C LYS A 147 21.37 -11.45 -8.48
N ILE A 148 20.23 -11.08 -8.99
CA ILE A 148 19.00 -10.88 -8.20
C ILE A 148 17.92 -11.84 -8.69
N LEU A 149 17.38 -12.66 -7.79
CA LEU A 149 16.17 -13.42 -8.03
C LEU A 149 14.99 -12.69 -7.39
N HIS A 150 14.12 -12.10 -8.21
CA HIS A 150 12.94 -11.41 -7.74
C HIS A 150 11.71 -12.31 -7.87
N ILE A 151 11.16 -12.72 -6.74
CA ILE A 151 10.02 -13.63 -6.62
C ILE A 151 8.80 -12.82 -6.20
N SER A 152 7.82 -12.68 -7.09
CA SER A 152 6.62 -11.88 -6.84
C SER A 152 5.49 -12.28 -7.79
N THR A 153 4.38 -11.57 -7.74
CA THR A 153 3.37 -11.57 -8.79
C THR A 153 3.74 -10.50 -9.83
N PHE A 154 4.17 -10.96 -11.00
CA PHE A 154 4.36 -10.09 -12.16
C PHE A 154 3.13 -10.19 -13.05
N ASP A 155 2.58 -9.05 -13.44
CA ASP A 155 1.49 -9.05 -14.42
C ASP A 155 2.11 -9.22 -15.81
N GLU A 156 1.94 -10.41 -16.40
CA GLU A 156 2.60 -10.78 -17.66
C GLU A 156 1.84 -10.32 -18.90
N ARG A 157 0.59 -9.91 -18.73
CA ARG A 157 -0.20 -9.38 -19.85
C ARG A 157 0.12 -7.91 -20.06
N SER A 158 0.97 -7.63 -21.04
CA SER A 158 1.42 -6.28 -21.37
C SER A 158 0.29 -5.33 -21.84
N ASP A 159 -0.82 -5.88 -22.29
CA ASP A 159 -2.05 -5.18 -22.66
C ASP A 159 -2.92 -4.82 -21.45
N HIS A 160 -2.64 -5.41 -20.30
CA HIS A 160 -3.42 -5.15 -19.10
C HIS A 160 -2.88 -3.94 -18.35
N ARG A 161 -3.80 -3.09 -17.84
CA ARG A 161 -3.47 -1.88 -17.08
C ARG A 161 -2.49 -2.14 -15.92
N LEU A 162 -2.64 -3.27 -15.24
CA LEU A 162 -1.82 -3.64 -14.08
C LEU A 162 -0.34 -3.89 -14.45
N PHE A 163 -0.03 -4.26 -15.68
CA PHE A 163 1.36 -4.44 -16.12
C PHE A 163 2.21 -3.18 -15.90
N ASN A 164 1.69 -2.02 -16.28
CA ASN A 164 2.41 -0.76 -16.19
C ASN A 164 2.46 -0.17 -14.77
N ILE A 165 1.52 -0.53 -13.90
CA ILE A 165 1.46 -0.03 -12.52
C ILE A 165 2.03 -1.02 -11.50
N SER A 166 2.32 -2.25 -11.90
CA SER A 166 2.87 -3.28 -11.02
C SER A 166 4.14 -2.82 -10.32
N ILE A 167 4.11 -2.83 -9.00
CA ILE A 167 5.27 -2.46 -8.17
C ILE A 167 6.41 -3.45 -8.38
N ALA A 168 6.11 -4.75 -8.50
CA ALA A 168 7.12 -5.76 -8.79
C ALA A 168 7.89 -5.45 -10.07
N ASN A 169 7.19 -5.09 -11.15
CA ASN A 169 7.83 -4.69 -12.41
C ASN A 169 8.68 -3.41 -12.26
N LYS A 170 8.22 -2.43 -11.49
CA LYS A 170 8.98 -1.20 -11.23
C LYS A 170 10.25 -1.47 -10.45
N ILE A 171 10.19 -2.33 -9.43
CA ILE A 171 11.35 -2.75 -8.63
C ILE A 171 12.37 -3.47 -9.53
N SER A 172 11.94 -4.46 -10.33
CA SER A 172 12.83 -5.17 -11.26
C SER A 172 13.48 -4.26 -12.28
N LYS A 173 12.71 -3.34 -12.89
CA LYS A 173 13.26 -2.32 -13.79
C LYS A 173 14.26 -1.40 -13.08
N GLY A 174 14.03 -1.09 -11.81
CA GLY A 174 14.97 -0.33 -10.98
C GLY A 174 16.31 -1.06 -10.82
N PHE A 175 16.30 -2.35 -10.53
CA PHE A 175 17.51 -3.16 -10.45
C PHE A 175 18.26 -3.24 -11.79
N ILE A 176 17.54 -3.48 -12.90
CA ILE A 176 18.14 -3.54 -14.24
C ILE A 176 18.79 -2.21 -14.63
N ARG A 177 18.13 -1.07 -14.33
CA ARG A 177 18.68 0.27 -14.58
C ARG A 177 19.94 0.59 -13.77
N ASN A 178 20.12 -0.10 -12.63
CA ASN A 178 21.33 -0.02 -11.82
C ASN A 178 22.34 -1.13 -12.18
N ASP A 179 22.25 -1.68 -13.39
CA ASP A 179 23.15 -2.66 -13.98
C ASP A 179 23.26 -3.99 -13.23
N HIS A 180 22.19 -4.37 -12.52
CA HIS A 180 22.11 -5.69 -11.90
C HIS A 180 21.54 -6.74 -12.87
N ASP A 181 21.97 -7.98 -12.71
CA ASP A 181 21.41 -9.13 -13.42
C ASP A 181 20.16 -9.65 -12.69
N VAL A 182 18.99 -9.68 -13.33
CA VAL A 182 17.72 -9.93 -12.66
C VAL A 182 16.93 -11.05 -13.34
N ILE A 183 16.62 -12.09 -12.58
CA ILE A 183 15.61 -13.09 -12.96
C ILE A 183 14.32 -12.82 -12.19
N ASN A 184 13.22 -12.66 -12.91
CA ASN A 184 11.88 -12.54 -12.37
C ASN A 184 11.20 -13.92 -12.33
N PHE A 185 10.72 -14.31 -11.16
CA PHE A 185 9.92 -15.51 -10.98
C PHE A 185 8.49 -15.14 -10.54
N SER A 186 7.52 -15.33 -11.46
CA SER A 186 6.11 -15.12 -11.17
C SER A 186 5.46 -16.40 -10.70
N TYR A 187 5.22 -16.53 -9.39
CA TYR A 187 4.58 -17.73 -8.86
C TYR A 187 3.10 -17.86 -9.28
N ARG A 188 2.45 -16.76 -9.63
CA ARG A 188 1.05 -16.76 -10.08
C ARG A 188 0.83 -17.63 -11.32
N ASN A 189 1.79 -17.67 -12.23
CA ASN A 189 1.72 -18.48 -13.43
C ASN A 189 1.68 -19.99 -13.15
N TYR A 190 2.30 -20.38 -12.05
CA TYR A 190 2.32 -21.77 -11.62
C TYR A 190 1.08 -22.14 -10.82
N LEU A 191 0.49 -21.20 -10.09
CA LEU A 191 -0.78 -21.41 -9.37
C LEU A 191 -1.95 -21.62 -10.33
N THR A 192 -2.01 -20.85 -11.42
CA THR A 192 -3.10 -20.96 -12.41
C THR A 192 -3.03 -22.23 -13.24
N LYS A 193 -1.84 -22.78 -13.47
CA LYS A 193 -1.63 -24.02 -14.22
C LYS A 193 -1.84 -25.29 -13.38
N ASN A 194 -1.69 -25.19 -12.06
CA ASN A 194 -1.77 -26.33 -11.13
C ASN A 194 -3.01 -26.24 -10.21
N LEU A 195 -4.17 -25.87 -10.77
CA LEU A 195 -5.45 -25.82 -10.04
C LEU A 195 -5.87 -27.14 -9.37
N VAL A 196 -5.20 -28.26 -9.70
CA VAL A 196 -5.53 -29.61 -9.20
C VAL A 196 -4.78 -29.98 -7.92
N THR A 197 -3.66 -29.35 -7.60
CA THR A 197 -2.90 -29.67 -6.39
C THR A 197 -2.69 -28.41 -5.54
N LYS A 198 -3.38 -28.33 -4.41
CA LYS A 198 -3.16 -27.31 -3.35
C LYS A 198 -1.76 -27.39 -2.70
N ASN A 199 -0.78 -28.01 -3.37
CA ASN A 199 0.52 -28.28 -2.80
C ASN A 199 1.53 -27.23 -3.29
N ASN A 200 1.95 -26.35 -2.40
CA ASN A 200 2.99 -25.36 -2.65
C ASN A 200 4.39 -25.97 -2.85
N SER A 201 4.57 -27.29 -2.60
CA SER A 201 5.88 -27.95 -2.70
C SER A 201 6.51 -27.77 -4.07
N TYR A 202 5.75 -27.91 -5.15
CA TYR A 202 6.25 -27.74 -6.51
C TYR A 202 6.88 -26.36 -6.77
N ILE A 203 6.28 -25.30 -6.23
CA ILE A 203 6.81 -23.93 -6.35
C ILE A 203 8.09 -23.79 -5.53
N ASN A 204 8.10 -24.35 -4.31
CA ASN A 204 9.27 -24.35 -3.44
C ASN A 204 10.46 -25.09 -4.09
N ASP A 205 10.24 -26.26 -4.67
CA ASP A 205 11.26 -27.03 -5.37
C ASP A 205 11.80 -26.30 -6.61
N LYS A 206 10.92 -25.64 -7.38
CA LYS A 206 11.33 -24.81 -8.51
C LYS A 206 12.24 -23.67 -8.07
N ILE A 207 11.91 -23.00 -6.98
CA ILE A 207 12.70 -21.87 -6.47
C ILE A 207 14.06 -22.35 -5.96
N ILE A 208 14.12 -23.51 -5.29
CA ILE A 208 15.37 -24.13 -4.90
C ILE A 208 16.23 -24.40 -6.14
N ASN A 209 15.67 -25.05 -7.18
CA ASN A 209 16.39 -25.36 -8.42
C ASN A 209 16.89 -24.10 -9.15
N ILE A 210 16.07 -23.04 -9.21
CA ILE A 210 16.51 -21.76 -9.79
C ILE A 210 17.65 -21.17 -8.96
N THR A 211 17.53 -21.19 -7.64
CA THR A 211 18.56 -20.67 -6.74
C THR A 211 19.87 -21.44 -6.88
N GLU A 212 19.80 -22.76 -7.03
CA GLU A 212 20.97 -23.63 -7.23
C GLU A 212 21.71 -23.33 -8.53
N ASN A 213 20.97 -23.14 -9.62
CA ASN A 213 21.55 -22.90 -10.95
C ASN A 213 22.02 -21.46 -11.13
N TYR A 214 21.21 -20.48 -10.69
CA TYR A 214 21.49 -19.06 -10.91
C TYR A 214 22.45 -18.47 -9.87
N ARG A 215 22.44 -19.01 -8.64
CA ARG A 215 23.26 -18.55 -7.50
C ARG A 215 23.10 -17.04 -7.26
N PRO A 216 21.89 -16.55 -6.93
CA PRO A 216 21.67 -15.14 -6.71
C PRO A 216 22.40 -14.64 -5.46
N ASN A 217 22.96 -13.42 -5.53
CA ASN A 217 23.48 -12.72 -4.36
C ASN A 217 22.34 -12.23 -3.47
N LEU A 218 21.23 -11.83 -4.10
CA LEU A 218 20.05 -11.28 -3.44
C LEU A 218 18.78 -11.96 -3.96
N ILE A 219 17.92 -12.36 -3.04
CA ILE A 219 16.54 -12.80 -3.33
C ILE A 219 15.59 -11.74 -2.79
N VAL A 220 14.74 -11.22 -3.68
CA VAL A 220 13.72 -10.22 -3.34
C VAL A 220 12.36 -10.89 -3.36
N LEU A 221 11.67 -10.89 -2.24
CA LEU A 221 10.33 -11.45 -2.10
C LEU A 221 9.30 -10.32 -2.09
N GLY A 222 8.28 -10.42 -2.94
CA GLY A 222 7.16 -9.47 -2.95
C GLY A 222 5.83 -10.17 -2.70
N HIS A 223 5.03 -9.68 -1.74
CA HIS A 223 3.71 -10.22 -1.36
C HIS A 223 3.66 -11.75 -1.23
N ASN A 224 4.70 -12.33 -0.68
CA ASN A 224 4.91 -13.77 -0.76
C ASN A 224 4.38 -14.48 0.49
N ASN A 225 3.37 -15.32 0.29
CA ASN A 225 2.81 -16.24 1.29
C ASN A 225 2.91 -17.72 0.86
N ILE A 226 3.67 -18.01 -0.21
CA ILE A 226 3.73 -19.33 -0.83
C ILE A 226 5.00 -20.08 -0.43
N LEU A 227 6.10 -19.33 -0.19
CA LEU A 227 7.35 -19.92 0.22
C LEU A 227 7.31 -20.33 1.70
N GLU A 228 7.65 -21.59 1.91
CA GLU A 228 7.76 -22.15 3.25
C GLU A 228 9.02 -21.65 3.96
N ASN A 229 8.93 -21.44 5.27
CA ASN A 229 10.09 -21.05 6.10
C ASN A 229 11.25 -22.04 5.97
N LYS A 230 10.94 -23.34 5.81
CA LYS A 230 11.94 -24.39 5.57
C LYS A 230 12.73 -24.16 4.28
N THR A 231 12.05 -23.77 3.21
CA THR A 231 12.67 -23.41 1.92
C THR A 231 13.58 -22.21 2.05
N LEU A 232 13.13 -21.15 2.71
CA LEU A 232 13.93 -19.94 2.93
C LEU A 232 15.17 -20.22 3.79
N SER A 233 15.02 -21.03 4.85
CA SER A 233 16.13 -21.45 5.70
C SER A 233 17.16 -22.29 4.94
N ASN A 234 16.72 -23.22 4.10
CA ASN A 234 17.58 -24.03 3.24
C ASN A 234 18.36 -23.15 2.25
N ILE A 235 17.69 -22.22 1.57
CA ILE A 235 18.34 -21.30 0.64
C ILE A 235 19.40 -20.45 1.35
N LYS A 236 19.05 -19.91 2.52
CA LYS A 236 19.97 -19.08 3.30
C LYS A 236 21.22 -19.83 3.77
N SER A 237 21.05 -21.08 4.24
CA SER A 237 22.17 -21.88 4.75
C SER A 237 23.06 -22.44 3.63
N LYS A 238 22.46 -22.89 2.52
CA LYS A 238 23.18 -23.58 1.44
C LYS A 238 23.86 -22.65 0.44
N TYR A 239 23.23 -21.49 0.14
CA TYR A 239 23.67 -20.63 -0.97
C TYR A 239 24.17 -19.25 -0.53
N ASN A 240 24.14 -18.93 0.75
CA ASN A 240 24.56 -17.62 1.31
C ASN A 240 23.89 -16.41 0.63
N SER A 241 22.72 -16.62 0.00
CA SER A 241 21.94 -15.57 -0.61
C SER A 241 21.32 -14.67 0.47
N LYS A 242 21.39 -13.37 0.30
CA LYS A 242 20.63 -12.43 1.15
C LYS A 242 19.17 -12.44 0.71
N ILE A 243 18.25 -12.44 1.68
CA ILE A 243 16.81 -12.47 1.41
C ILE A 243 16.20 -11.22 1.99
N ILE A 244 15.47 -10.47 1.16
CA ILE A 244 14.70 -9.30 1.59
C ILE A 244 13.23 -9.48 1.17
N LEU A 245 12.34 -8.99 2.00
CA LEU A 245 10.91 -8.94 1.74
C LEU A 245 10.49 -7.47 1.60
N TRP A 246 9.78 -7.14 0.53
CA TRP A 246 9.04 -5.90 0.46
C TRP A 246 7.54 -6.19 0.58
N TYR A 247 6.85 -5.32 1.31
CA TYR A 247 5.44 -5.50 1.62
C TYR A 247 4.76 -4.13 1.66
N GLU A 248 3.60 -4.00 1.02
CA GLU A 248 2.86 -2.73 0.94
C GLU A 248 1.55 -2.74 1.74
N ASP A 249 1.13 -3.91 2.23
CA ASP A 249 -0.05 -4.04 3.08
C ASP A 249 0.32 -4.00 4.57
N ALA A 250 -0.68 -3.78 5.43
CA ALA A 250 -0.47 -3.78 6.87
C ALA A 250 0.00 -5.15 7.37
N LEU A 251 1.12 -5.18 8.09
CA LEU A 251 1.64 -6.40 8.73
C LEU A 251 0.73 -6.80 9.90
N GLY A 252 0.44 -8.08 10.03
CA GLY A 252 -0.28 -8.63 11.20
C GLY A 252 -1.76 -8.94 10.99
N GLN A 253 -2.24 -8.96 9.76
CA GLN A 253 -3.63 -9.29 9.45
C GLN A 253 -3.74 -10.62 8.70
N ARG A 254 -3.47 -11.69 9.42
CA ARG A 254 -3.81 -13.06 9.01
C ARG A 254 -4.40 -13.81 10.19
#